data_09fa3cba07f098ccc4a93672672a939a
#
_entry.id   09fa3cba07f098ccc4a93672672a939a
#
_cell.length_a   1.000
_cell.length_b   1.000
_cell.length_c   1.000
_cell.angle_alpha   90.00
_cell.angle_beta   90.00
_cell.angle_gamma   90.00
#
_symmetry.space_group_name_H-M   'P 1'
#
loop_
_entity.id
_entity.type
_entity.pdbx_description
1 polymer ?
#
loop_
_entity_poly.entity_id
_entity_poly.type
_entity_poly.pdbx_seq_one_letter_code
_entity_poly.pdbx_strand_id
1 'polypeptide(L)'
;MREDLEQQRPLIVIVGGFLGSGKTSLILAAARLLEQRGLRCAVILNDQGNELVDTRHADAQGLLAREVTGGCFCCRFSGLMTVIEELRTRSLDVIFAEPVGSCTDISATVIGPLREEFDGYRVAPFTVLADPARAKELLSEDADSDLAFLFHNQLREADLVCMTKADLYPNAPGIPGVDGRWLSAKTGEGVREWLDEILFGSLEPGRTTLDIDYAHYARAEAAQAWLNLSFTLEARVPVSPALVIGPFLDGLDAALTAAGISIVHMKVFDRSPTGWLKAAMCANRQEPRVEGNLDASPASRHEVLVNLRAKGDPDQVRQVVEQILLQLEGTALEVRLECFSPAAPKPERRVPRARL
;
A
#
# COMPACT_ATOMS: atom_id res chain seq x y z
N MET A 1 12.87 25.12 14.76
CA MET A 1 12.25 23.92 14.12
C MET A 1 12.16 24.04 12.60
N ARG A 2 11.62 25.12 12.03
CA ARG A 2 11.61 25.33 10.56
C ARG A 2 13.02 25.65 10.02
N GLU A 3 13.80 26.45 10.74
CA GLU A 3 15.18 26.82 10.37
C GLU A 3 16.17 25.65 10.37
N ASP A 4 15.96 24.64 11.23
CA ASP A 4 16.81 23.45 11.29
C ASP A 4 16.52 22.45 10.15
N LEU A 5 15.33 22.51 9.54
CA LEU A 5 14.93 21.66 8.40
C LEU A 5 15.19 22.34 7.04
N GLU A 6 15.21 23.67 6.95
CA GLU A 6 15.38 24.42 5.69
C GLU A 6 16.77 24.29 5.07
N GLN A 7 17.80 23.87 5.84
CA GLN A 7 19.16 23.58 5.33
C GLN A 7 19.43 22.07 5.16
N GLN A 8 18.49 21.19 5.50
CA GLN A 8 18.67 19.75 5.46
C GLN A 8 17.86 19.13 4.31
N ARG A 9 18.45 18.10 3.70
CA ARG A 9 17.79 17.25 2.69
C ARG A 9 16.53 16.60 3.27
N PRO A 10 15.50 16.32 2.45
CA PRO A 10 14.25 15.76 2.95
C PRO A 10 14.48 14.45 3.69
N LEU A 11 13.72 14.23 4.76
CA LEU A 11 13.69 12.96 5.46
C LEU A 11 12.88 11.95 4.65
N ILE A 12 13.48 10.80 4.35
CA ILE A 12 12.79 9.68 3.69
C ILE A 12 12.18 8.78 4.77
N VAL A 13 10.87 8.62 4.73
CA VAL A 13 10.11 7.77 5.65
C VAL A 13 9.54 6.59 4.91
N ILE A 14 10.06 5.39 5.16
CA ILE A 14 9.56 4.15 4.53
C ILE A 14 8.54 3.51 5.46
N VAL A 15 7.32 3.28 4.95
CA VAL A 15 6.23 2.66 5.68
C VAL A 15 5.85 1.35 4.99
N GLY A 16 6.34 0.25 5.55
CA GLY A 16 6.06 -1.12 5.10
C GLY A 16 4.87 -1.74 5.82
N GLY A 17 4.65 -3.00 5.52
CA GLY A 17 3.58 -3.81 6.12
C GLY A 17 2.74 -4.54 5.09
N PHE A 18 2.09 -5.61 5.51
CA PHE A 18 1.38 -6.53 4.63
C PHE A 18 0.21 -5.85 3.90
N LEU A 19 -0.29 -6.51 2.87
CA LEU A 19 -1.45 -6.06 2.09
C LEU A 19 -2.64 -5.77 3.02
N GLY A 20 -3.24 -4.57 2.88
CA GLY A 20 -4.37 -4.12 3.68
C GLY A 20 -4.05 -3.65 5.11
N SER A 21 -2.76 -3.55 5.49
CA SER A 21 -2.35 -3.07 6.82
C SER A 21 -2.61 -1.57 7.07
N GLY A 22 -2.97 -0.79 6.04
CA GLY A 22 -3.31 0.63 6.17
C GLY A 22 -2.15 1.59 5.93
N LYS A 23 -1.11 1.18 5.19
CA LYS A 23 0.06 1.99 4.84
C LYS A 23 -0.32 3.34 4.24
N THR A 24 -1.04 3.32 3.13
CA THR A 24 -1.50 4.53 2.45
C THR A 24 -2.32 5.42 3.36
N SER A 25 -3.25 4.85 4.14
CA SER A 25 -4.09 5.64 5.07
C SER A 25 -3.24 6.33 6.15
N LEU A 26 -2.24 5.65 6.70
CA LEU A 26 -1.32 6.25 7.67
C LEU A 26 -0.50 7.37 7.04
N ILE A 27 0.08 7.13 5.87
CA ILE A 27 0.89 8.11 5.15
C ILE A 27 0.06 9.38 4.86
N LEU A 28 -1.17 9.23 4.37
CA LEU A 28 -2.06 10.35 4.10
C LEU A 28 -2.43 11.13 5.36
N ALA A 29 -2.73 10.44 6.47
CA ALA A 29 -3.01 11.08 7.76
C ALA A 29 -1.78 11.83 8.29
N ALA A 30 -0.60 11.23 8.19
CA ALA A 30 0.67 11.82 8.60
C ALA A 30 1.05 13.04 7.75
N ALA A 31 0.93 12.96 6.43
CA ALA A 31 1.21 14.07 5.52
C ALA A 31 0.34 15.29 5.86
N ARG A 32 -0.96 15.10 6.10
CA ARG A 32 -1.87 16.18 6.53
C ARG A 32 -1.45 16.81 7.85
N LEU A 33 -1.02 16.00 8.84
CA LEU A 33 -0.55 16.52 10.12
C LEU A 33 0.74 17.34 9.95
N LEU A 34 1.64 16.92 9.06
CA LEU A 34 2.87 17.67 8.75
C LEU A 34 2.57 18.96 7.99
N GLU A 35 1.65 18.95 7.03
CA GLU A 35 1.18 20.16 6.33
C GLU A 35 0.56 21.18 7.30
N GLN A 36 -0.22 20.72 8.27
CA GLN A 36 -0.75 21.58 9.33
C GLN A 36 0.35 22.19 10.21
N ARG A 37 1.52 21.52 10.31
CA ARG A 37 2.72 22.06 10.97
C ARG A 37 3.56 22.96 10.02
N GLY A 38 3.11 23.18 8.80
CA GLY A 38 3.77 23.99 7.77
C GLY A 38 4.92 23.28 7.05
N LEU A 39 4.98 21.95 7.14
CA LEU A 39 5.98 21.12 6.44
C LEU A 39 5.42 20.64 5.10
N ARG A 40 6.28 20.54 4.10
CA ARG A 40 5.92 20.09 2.75
C ARG A 40 6.27 18.63 2.57
N CYS A 41 5.28 17.86 2.12
CA CYS A 41 5.40 16.43 1.98
C CYS A 41 5.17 15.98 0.53
N ALA A 42 5.80 14.87 0.15
CA ALA A 42 5.45 14.09 -1.03
C ALA A 42 5.30 12.62 -0.66
N VAL A 43 4.60 11.89 -1.50
CA VAL A 43 4.39 10.44 -1.34
C VAL A 43 4.87 9.71 -2.58
N ILE A 44 5.70 8.68 -2.40
CA ILE A 44 6.09 7.74 -3.45
C ILE A 44 5.37 6.43 -3.19
N LEU A 45 4.52 6.05 -4.12
CA LEU A 45 3.74 4.81 -4.07
C LEU A 45 4.36 3.78 -5.00
N ASN A 46 4.38 2.52 -4.58
CA ASN A 46 4.98 1.46 -5.36
C ASN A 46 4.00 0.32 -5.59
N ASP A 47 3.93 -0.11 -6.83
CA ASP A 47 3.22 -1.32 -7.23
C ASP A 47 3.90 -1.94 -8.46
N GLN A 48 3.55 -3.20 -8.74
CA GLN A 48 4.01 -3.88 -9.94
C GLN A 48 3.12 -3.56 -11.16
N GLY A 49 1.91 -3.01 -10.96
CA GLY A 49 1.00 -2.57 -12.00
C GLY A 49 1.27 -1.15 -12.51
N ASN A 50 0.56 -0.77 -13.58
CA ASN A 50 0.80 0.50 -14.29
C ASN A 50 -0.02 1.69 -13.77
N GLU A 51 -1.11 1.46 -13.05
CA GLU A 51 -1.95 2.51 -12.46
C GLU A 51 -2.39 2.11 -11.05
N LEU A 52 -2.31 3.05 -10.10
CA LEU A 52 -2.57 2.78 -8.69
C LEU A 52 -3.79 3.52 -8.16
N VAL A 53 -4.69 2.78 -7.51
CA VAL A 53 -5.79 3.34 -6.72
C VAL A 53 -5.25 4.31 -5.66
N ASP A 54 -4.12 3.99 -5.04
CA ASP A 54 -3.56 4.81 -3.96
C ASP A 54 -3.03 6.15 -4.48
N THR A 55 -2.45 6.23 -5.67
CA THR A 55 -2.02 7.49 -6.28
C THR A 55 -3.22 8.36 -6.64
N ARG A 56 -4.24 7.79 -7.27
CA ARG A 56 -5.49 8.52 -7.55
C ARG A 56 -6.15 9.04 -6.28
N HIS A 57 -6.09 8.25 -5.21
CA HIS A 57 -6.59 8.65 -3.90
C HIS A 57 -5.75 9.79 -3.27
N ALA A 58 -4.42 9.71 -3.33
CA ALA A 58 -3.54 10.77 -2.83
C ALA A 58 -3.75 12.10 -3.59
N ASP A 59 -3.80 12.02 -4.92
CA ASP A 59 -4.07 13.19 -5.78
C ASP A 59 -5.44 13.81 -5.50
N ALA A 60 -6.48 12.99 -5.31
CA ALA A 60 -7.82 13.45 -4.95
C ALA A 60 -7.86 14.19 -3.60
N GLN A 61 -6.85 13.95 -2.75
CA GLN A 61 -6.67 14.63 -1.47
C GLN A 61 -5.70 15.82 -1.54
N GLY A 62 -5.18 16.14 -2.73
CA GLY A 62 -4.32 17.29 -2.98
C GLY A 62 -2.84 17.08 -2.60
N LEU A 63 -2.41 15.85 -2.30
CA LEU A 63 -1.03 15.53 -1.97
C LEU A 63 -0.19 15.30 -3.24
N LEU A 64 1.07 15.75 -3.19
CA LEU A 64 2.04 15.49 -4.26
C LEU A 64 2.41 13.99 -4.24
N ALA A 65 1.84 13.22 -5.16
CA ALA A 65 2.11 11.80 -5.31
C ALA A 65 2.97 11.50 -6.55
N ARG A 66 3.79 10.46 -6.45
CA ARG A 66 4.57 9.86 -7.55
C ARG A 66 4.49 8.35 -7.44
N GLU A 67 4.71 7.69 -8.56
CA GLU A 67 4.70 6.23 -8.64
C GLU A 67 6.06 5.67 -9.06
N VAL A 68 6.40 4.52 -8.50
CA VAL A 68 7.40 3.61 -9.07
C VAL A 68 6.67 2.33 -9.45
N THR A 69 6.58 2.06 -10.74
CA THR A 69 5.79 0.97 -11.31
C THR A 69 6.68 -0.09 -11.99
N GLY A 70 6.09 -1.25 -12.32
CA GLY A 70 6.78 -2.33 -13.02
C GLY A 70 7.76 -3.13 -12.16
N GLY A 71 7.61 -3.08 -10.84
CA GLY A 71 8.39 -3.85 -9.87
C GLY A 71 8.46 -3.18 -8.51
N CYS A 72 8.79 -3.96 -7.48
CA CYS A 72 8.95 -3.44 -6.11
C CYS A 72 10.20 -2.53 -6.00
N PHE A 73 10.27 -1.69 -4.98
CA PHE A 73 11.41 -0.78 -4.75
C PHE A 73 12.77 -1.48 -4.77
N CYS A 74 12.86 -2.70 -4.23
CA CYS A 74 14.10 -3.47 -4.26
C CYS A 74 14.54 -3.85 -5.68
N CYS A 75 13.60 -4.22 -6.55
CA CYS A 75 13.85 -4.61 -7.93
C CYS A 75 13.92 -3.40 -8.90
N ARG A 76 13.50 -2.23 -8.45
CA ARG A 76 13.46 -0.96 -9.18
C ARG A 76 14.07 0.16 -8.34
N PHE A 77 15.17 -0.14 -7.65
CA PHE A 77 15.83 0.82 -6.78
C PHE A 77 16.29 2.08 -7.55
N SER A 78 16.82 1.90 -8.76
CA SER A 78 17.18 3.00 -9.65
C SER A 78 15.97 3.88 -10.02
N GLY A 79 14.80 3.28 -10.20
CA GLY A 79 13.54 4.00 -10.43
C GLY A 79 13.10 4.80 -9.21
N LEU A 80 13.21 4.23 -8.00
CA LEU A 80 12.96 4.93 -6.75
C LEU A 80 13.88 6.16 -6.63
N MET A 81 15.18 5.99 -6.89
CA MET A 81 16.15 7.09 -6.86
C MET A 81 15.84 8.19 -7.86
N THR A 82 15.41 7.84 -9.07
CA THR A 82 14.99 8.82 -10.09
C THR A 82 13.84 9.69 -9.57
N VAL A 83 12.83 9.08 -8.95
CA VAL A 83 11.68 9.81 -8.39
C VAL A 83 12.09 10.67 -7.20
N ILE A 84 12.95 10.15 -6.30
CA ILE A 84 13.47 10.93 -5.16
C ILE A 84 14.23 12.17 -5.66
N GLU A 85 15.11 12.03 -6.67
CA GLU A 85 15.86 13.14 -7.25
C GLU A 85 14.95 14.17 -7.93
N GLU A 86 13.90 13.75 -8.64
CA GLU A 86 12.88 14.66 -9.17
C GLU A 86 12.23 15.46 -8.04
N LEU A 87 11.82 14.78 -6.96
CA LEU A 87 11.16 15.41 -5.83
C LEU A 87 12.08 16.36 -5.06
N ARG A 88 13.39 16.11 -5.02
CA ARG A 88 14.39 16.97 -4.36
C ARG A 88 14.33 18.43 -4.85
N THR A 89 13.99 18.65 -6.11
CA THR A 89 13.86 20.00 -6.68
C THR A 89 12.67 20.79 -6.11
N ARG A 90 11.78 20.14 -5.38
CA ARG A 90 10.52 20.72 -4.86
C ARG A 90 10.64 21.32 -3.46
N SER A 91 11.85 21.35 -2.86
CA SER A 91 12.08 21.85 -1.49
C SER A 91 11.15 21.21 -0.46
N LEU A 92 11.10 19.88 -0.42
CA LEU A 92 10.30 19.09 0.50
C LEU A 92 11.03 18.87 1.83
N ASP A 93 10.25 18.73 2.90
CA ASP A 93 10.75 18.41 4.23
C ASP A 93 10.72 16.89 4.50
N VAL A 94 9.68 16.21 3.99
CA VAL A 94 9.48 14.77 4.17
C VAL A 94 9.02 14.12 2.87
N ILE A 95 9.60 12.97 2.55
CA ILE A 95 9.16 12.09 1.46
C ILE A 95 8.74 10.76 2.08
N PHE A 96 7.46 10.46 2.05
CA PHE A 96 6.96 9.14 2.40
C PHE A 96 7.14 8.19 1.22
N ALA A 97 7.58 6.96 1.49
CA ALA A 97 7.71 5.90 0.49
C ALA A 97 6.97 4.64 0.97
N GLU A 98 6.01 4.20 0.18
CA GLU A 98 5.22 3.00 0.42
C GLU A 98 5.69 1.87 -0.49
N PRO A 99 6.42 0.87 0.01
CA PRO A 99 6.74 -0.31 -0.77
C PRO A 99 5.51 -1.18 -0.99
N VAL A 100 5.58 -2.06 -1.99
CA VAL A 100 4.57 -3.08 -2.26
C VAL A 100 4.29 -3.89 -1.01
N GLY A 101 3.00 -4.20 -0.75
CA GLY A 101 2.57 -4.84 0.50
C GLY A 101 3.05 -6.29 0.71
N SER A 102 3.57 -6.96 -0.32
CA SER A 102 4.21 -8.26 -0.22
C SER A 102 5.74 -8.18 -0.09
N CYS A 103 6.34 -6.98 -0.28
CA CYS A 103 7.79 -6.83 -0.20
C CYS A 103 8.34 -7.07 1.21
N THR A 104 9.47 -7.76 1.26
CA THR A 104 10.32 -7.92 2.44
C THR A 104 11.79 -7.75 2.05
N ASP A 105 12.72 -7.76 3.00
CA ASP A 105 14.14 -7.44 2.83
C ASP A 105 14.40 -5.95 2.46
N ILE A 106 13.47 -5.08 2.81
CA ILE A 106 13.53 -3.63 2.55
C ILE A 106 14.71 -2.99 3.27
N SER A 107 15.02 -3.43 4.48
CA SER A 107 16.17 -2.93 5.23
C SER A 107 17.48 -3.13 4.50
N ALA A 108 17.70 -4.31 3.90
CA ALA A 108 18.93 -4.60 3.17
C ALA A 108 18.94 -4.06 1.73
N THR A 109 17.77 -3.95 1.09
CA THR A 109 17.68 -3.69 -0.36
C THR A 109 17.29 -2.25 -0.71
N VAL A 110 16.75 -1.51 0.25
CA VAL A 110 16.34 -0.10 0.07
C VAL A 110 17.00 0.81 1.10
N ILE A 111 16.81 0.54 2.40
CA ILE A 111 17.29 1.43 3.48
C ILE A 111 18.82 1.45 3.53
N GLY A 112 19.45 0.27 3.53
CA GLY A 112 20.92 0.16 3.55
C GLY A 112 21.56 0.90 2.37
N PRO A 113 21.19 0.62 1.11
CA PRO A 113 21.69 1.37 -0.03
C PRO A 113 21.45 2.89 0.05
N LEU A 114 20.29 3.36 0.49
CA LEU A 114 20.01 4.79 0.69
C LEU A 114 20.97 5.43 1.69
N ARG A 115 21.33 4.72 2.77
CA ARG A 115 22.25 5.23 3.80
C ARG A 115 23.71 5.17 3.40
N GLU A 116 24.13 4.13 2.70
CA GLU A 116 25.54 3.85 2.42
C GLU A 116 26.06 4.50 1.13
N GLU A 117 25.19 4.62 0.12
CA GLU A 117 25.63 5.02 -1.22
C GLU A 117 25.23 6.46 -1.59
N PHE A 118 24.26 7.03 -0.87
CA PHE A 118 23.71 8.35 -1.20
C PHE A 118 23.88 9.32 -0.04
N ASP A 119 25.07 9.92 0.06
CA ASP A 119 25.31 11.02 0.98
C ASP A 119 24.28 12.12 0.80
N GLY A 120 23.46 12.31 1.85
CA GLY A 120 22.60 13.47 1.89
C GLY A 120 21.12 13.20 2.02
N TYR A 121 20.71 11.97 2.10
CA TYR A 121 19.37 11.66 2.54
C TYR A 121 19.38 11.19 4.00
N ARG A 122 18.48 11.76 4.78
CA ARG A 122 18.17 11.22 6.10
C ARG A 122 17.07 10.18 5.90
N VAL A 123 17.23 9.01 6.49
CA VAL A 123 16.20 7.95 6.45
C VAL A 123 15.66 7.79 7.87
N ALA A 124 14.34 7.77 8.01
CA ALA A 124 13.67 7.49 9.27
C ALA A 124 13.72 5.99 9.62
N PRO A 125 13.53 5.62 10.88
CA PRO A 125 13.37 4.22 11.27
C PRO A 125 12.29 3.52 10.44
N PHE A 126 12.57 2.31 9.98
CA PHE A 126 11.65 1.53 9.15
C PHE A 126 10.41 1.12 9.94
N THR A 127 9.28 1.72 9.62
CA THR A 127 8.01 1.39 10.23
C THR A 127 7.30 0.29 9.44
N VAL A 128 6.93 -0.79 10.12
CA VAL A 128 6.09 -1.86 9.56
C VAL A 128 4.73 -1.87 10.25
N LEU A 129 3.68 -1.84 9.45
CA LEU A 129 2.30 -1.85 9.91
C LEU A 129 1.75 -3.27 9.98
N ALA A 130 1.13 -3.61 11.09
CA ALA A 130 0.46 -4.88 11.32
C ALA A 130 -1.04 -4.67 11.64
N ASP A 131 -1.91 -5.18 10.79
CA ASP A 131 -3.34 -5.28 11.07
C ASP A 131 -3.58 -6.43 12.04
N PRO A 132 -4.25 -6.23 13.20
CA PRO A 132 -4.50 -7.27 14.19
C PRO A 132 -5.24 -8.50 13.63
N ALA A 133 -6.19 -8.32 12.72
CA ALA A 133 -6.89 -9.44 12.09
C ALA A 133 -5.95 -10.27 11.21
N ARG A 134 -5.09 -9.60 10.42
CA ARG A 134 -4.08 -10.29 9.62
C ARG A 134 -3.00 -10.93 10.47
N ALA A 135 -2.56 -10.28 11.53
CA ALA A 135 -1.62 -10.87 12.47
C ALA A 135 -2.17 -12.15 13.08
N LYS A 136 -3.44 -12.15 13.52
CA LYS A 136 -4.10 -13.34 14.04
C LYS A 136 -4.16 -14.48 13.02
N GLU A 137 -4.48 -14.16 11.76
CA GLU A 137 -4.57 -15.14 10.66
C GLU A 137 -3.18 -15.71 10.33
N LEU A 138 -2.20 -14.82 10.05
CA LEU A 138 -0.90 -15.20 9.50
C LEU A 138 0.10 -15.72 10.55
N LEU A 139 -0.20 -15.59 11.84
CA LEU A 139 0.57 -16.17 12.95
C LEU A 139 -0.08 -17.43 13.52
N SER A 140 -1.20 -17.90 12.96
CA SER A 140 -1.84 -19.14 13.37
C SER A 140 -1.11 -20.38 12.81
N GLU A 141 -1.35 -21.55 13.42
CA GLU A 141 -0.79 -22.83 12.94
C GLU A 141 -1.34 -23.23 11.56
N ASP A 142 -2.56 -22.80 11.22
CA ASP A 142 -3.23 -23.09 9.96
C ASP A 142 -2.96 -22.00 8.89
N ALA A 143 -2.03 -21.06 9.13
CA ALA A 143 -1.73 -19.99 8.23
C ALA A 143 -1.20 -20.49 6.88
N ASP A 144 -1.57 -19.79 5.80
CA ASP A 144 -0.91 -19.99 4.51
C ASP A 144 0.60 -19.76 4.65
N SER A 145 1.40 -20.77 4.35
CA SER A 145 2.85 -20.76 4.59
C SER A 145 3.58 -19.66 3.82
N ASP A 146 3.12 -19.33 2.61
CA ASP A 146 3.75 -18.31 1.77
C ASP A 146 3.41 -16.91 2.25
N LEU A 147 2.14 -16.64 2.56
CA LEU A 147 1.73 -15.35 3.11
C LEU A 147 2.30 -15.13 4.52
N ALA A 148 2.32 -16.17 5.36
CA ALA A 148 2.95 -16.13 6.68
C ALA A 148 4.44 -15.83 6.58
N PHE A 149 5.17 -16.44 5.63
CA PHE A 149 6.58 -16.16 5.38
C PHE A 149 6.83 -14.68 5.10
N LEU A 150 6.04 -14.06 4.22
CA LEU A 150 6.16 -12.64 3.90
C LEU A 150 5.92 -11.78 5.14
N PHE A 151 4.82 -12.04 5.86
CA PHE A 151 4.43 -11.29 7.05
C PHE A 151 5.47 -11.38 8.17
N HIS A 152 5.96 -12.59 8.48
CA HIS A 152 6.99 -12.80 9.48
C HIS A 152 8.28 -12.04 9.17
N ASN A 153 8.73 -12.07 7.91
CA ASN A 153 9.95 -11.38 7.52
C ASN A 153 9.79 -9.86 7.62
N GLN A 154 8.62 -9.32 7.23
CA GLN A 154 8.32 -7.88 7.41
C GLN A 154 8.41 -7.46 8.89
N LEU A 155 7.83 -8.24 9.81
CA LEU A 155 7.91 -7.94 11.24
C LEU A 155 9.34 -8.01 11.78
N ARG A 156 10.15 -8.98 11.30
CA ARG A 156 11.53 -9.19 11.76
C ARG A 156 12.49 -8.10 11.31
N GLU A 157 12.27 -7.49 10.15
CA GLU A 157 13.15 -6.44 9.64
C GLU A 157 12.77 -5.02 10.10
N ALA A 158 11.61 -4.86 10.76
CA ALA A 158 11.13 -3.58 11.23
C ALA A 158 12.03 -2.98 12.32
N ASP A 159 12.28 -1.68 12.24
CA ASP A 159 12.85 -0.91 13.36
C ASP A 159 11.75 -0.54 14.35
N LEU A 160 10.53 -0.32 13.84
CA LEU A 160 9.33 0.02 14.61
C LEU A 160 8.11 -0.71 14.04
N VAL A 161 7.38 -1.44 14.88
CA VAL A 161 6.11 -2.06 14.49
C VAL A 161 4.95 -1.24 15.01
N CYS A 162 3.96 -0.97 14.14
CA CYS A 162 2.72 -0.30 14.53
C CYS A 162 1.52 -1.22 14.28
N MET A 163 0.79 -1.53 15.35
CA MET A 163 -0.52 -2.18 15.28
C MET A 163 -1.54 -1.15 14.79
N THR A 164 -2.19 -1.43 13.66
CA THR A 164 -3.10 -0.47 13.03
C THR A 164 -4.56 -0.74 13.36
N LYS A 165 -5.43 0.21 12.96
CA LYS A 165 -6.89 0.08 13.10
C LYS A 165 -7.34 -0.08 14.56
N ALA A 166 -6.67 0.63 15.48
CA ALA A 166 -7.01 0.62 16.91
C ALA A 166 -8.50 0.92 17.17
N ASP A 167 -9.10 1.78 16.33
CA ASP A 167 -10.53 2.09 16.34
C ASP A 167 -11.46 0.90 16.12
N LEU A 168 -10.99 -0.14 15.43
CA LEU A 168 -11.78 -1.36 15.18
C LEU A 168 -11.46 -2.49 16.17
N TYR A 169 -10.27 -2.46 16.74
CA TYR A 169 -9.74 -3.53 17.59
C TYR A 169 -9.26 -3.00 18.95
N PRO A 170 -10.12 -2.30 19.72
CA PRO A 170 -9.70 -1.60 20.94
C PRO A 170 -9.13 -2.53 22.03
N ASN A 171 -9.43 -3.83 21.95
CA ASN A 171 -8.99 -4.85 22.92
C ASN A 171 -8.18 -5.97 22.25
N ALA A 172 -7.69 -5.79 21.04
CA ALA A 172 -6.89 -6.83 20.40
C ALA A 172 -5.57 -7.02 21.16
N PRO A 173 -5.13 -8.26 21.34
CA PRO A 173 -3.81 -8.51 21.90
C PRO A 173 -2.73 -8.01 20.93
N GLY A 174 -1.61 -7.53 21.49
CA GLY A 174 -0.41 -7.28 20.70
C GLY A 174 0.15 -8.58 20.10
N ILE A 175 1.09 -8.46 19.19
CA ILE A 175 1.81 -9.60 18.64
C ILE A 175 2.81 -10.09 19.69
N PRO A 176 2.80 -11.37 20.10
CA PRO A 176 3.75 -11.91 21.08
C PRO A 176 5.21 -11.64 20.69
N GLY A 177 5.98 -11.08 21.61
CA GLY A 177 7.39 -10.75 21.38
C GLY A 177 7.65 -9.49 20.55
N VAL A 178 6.62 -8.73 20.19
CA VAL A 178 6.73 -7.47 19.45
C VAL A 178 6.28 -6.31 20.33
N ASP A 179 7.19 -5.36 20.58
CA ASP A 179 6.84 -4.07 21.22
C ASP A 179 6.24 -3.13 20.17
N GLY A 180 4.94 -3.28 19.91
CA GLY A 180 4.21 -2.53 18.88
C GLY A 180 3.53 -1.29 19.43
N ARG A 181 3.54 -0.19 18.66
CA ARG A 181 2.72 1.01 18.91
C ARG A 181 1.34 0.80 18.34
N TRP A 182 0.32 1.26 19.05
CA TRP A 182 -1.07 1.23 18.53
C TRP A 182 -1.41 2.57 17.88
N LEU A 183 -2.04 2.50 16.71
CA LEU A 183 -2.52 3.69 16.00
C LEU A 183 -3.77 3.43 15.16
N SER A 184 -4.50 4.50 14.89
CA SER A 184 -5.59 4.53 13.92
C SER A 184 -5.41 5.72 12.98
N ALA A 185 -5.16 5.46 11.71
CA ALA A 185 -5.11 6.50 10.69
C ALA A 185 -6.47 7.19 10.49
N LYS A 186 -7.58 6.52 10.84
CA LYS A 186 -8.94 7.04 10.70
C LYS A 186 -9.28 8.07 11.78
N THR A 187 -8.92 7.78 13.03
CA THR A 187 -9.22 8.68 14.17
C THR A 187 -8.09 9.64 14.49
N GLY A 188 -6.88 9.36 13.98
CA GLY A 188 -5.66 10.09 14.31
C GLY A 188 -4.99 9.63 15.60
N GLU A 189 -5.55 8.64 16.30
CA GLU A 189 -4.99 8.08 17.52
C GLU A 189 -3.60 7.50 17.27
N GLY A 190 -2.61 7.84 18.10
CA GLY A 190 -1.23 7.36 18.02
C GLY A 190 -0.42 7.88 16.82
N VAL A 191 -1.04 8.56 15.85
CA VAL A 191 -0.35 9.01 14.62
C VAL A 191 0.64 10.13 14.91
N ARG A 192 0.31 11.05 15.82
CA ARG A 192 1.19 12.15 16.23
C ARG A 192 2.42 11.60 16.97
N GLU A 193 2.21 10.72 17.91
CA GLU A 193 3.25 10.07 18.71
C GLU A 193 4.21 9.28 17.84
N TRP A 194 3.68 8.51 16.89
CA TRP A 194 4.47 7.81 15.87
C TRP A 194 5.30 8.78 15.02
N LEU A 195 4.69 9.87 14.52
CA LEU A 195 5.41 10.89 13.75
C LEU A 195 6.55 11.50 14.58
N ASP A 196 6.30 11.88 15.81
CA ASP A 196 7.30 12.50 16.67
C ASP A 196 8.44 11.50 16.98
N GLU A 197 8.14 10.20 17.13
CA GLU A 197 9.14 9.15 17.32
C GLU A 197 10.05 8.97 16.08
N ILE A 198 9.49 8.94 14.87
CA ILE A 198 10.28 8.75 13.65
C ILE A 198 11.02 10.01 13.19
N LEU A 199 10.53 11.20 13.53
CA LEU A 199 11.16 12.47 13.15
C LEU A 199 12.27 12.89 14.12
N PHE A 200 12.11 12.63 15.41
CA PHE A 200 12.94 13.18 16.48
C PHE A 200 13.49 12.11 17.45
N GLY A 201 13.06 10.86 17.29
CA GLY A 201 13.54 9.76 18.14
C GLY A 201 14.98 9.36 17.85
N SER A 202 15.49 8.44 18.65
CA SER A 202 16.88 7.94 18.58
C SER A 202 17.02 6.56 17.92
N LEU A 203 15.94 6.02 17.35
CA LEU A 203 15.99 4.74 16.67
C LEU A 203 16.80 4.86 15.38
N GLU A 204 17.77 3.95 15.20
CA GLU A 204 18.56 3.88 13.99
C GLU A 204 17.80 3.14 12.89
N PRO A 205 17.75 3.66 11.64
CA PRO A 205 17.06 3.00 10.54
C PRO A 205 17.81 1.77 10.03
N GLY A 206 17.06 0.71 9.67
CA GLY A 206 17.60 -0.48 9.02
C GLY A 206 18.54 -1.30 9.90
N ARG A 207 18.26 -1.39 11.21
CA ARG A 207 19.09 -2.13 12.16
C ARG A 207 19.14 -3.63 11.88
N THR A 208 18.08 -4.17 11.33
CA THR A 208 17.93 -5.60 11.09
C THR A 208 17.94 -5.91 9.61
N THR A 209 18.98 -6.60 9.14
CA THR A 209 19.03 -7.21 7.82
C THR A 209 18.74 -8.70 7.94
N LEU A 210 17.86 -9.21 7.08
CA LEU A 210 17.44 -10.60 7.13
C LEU A 210 18.43 -11.51 6.39
N ASP A 211 18.54 -12.76 6.87
CA ASP A 211 18.99 -13.88 6.04
C ASP A 211 17.75 -14.52 5.44
N ILE A 212 17.39 -14.08 4.24
CA ILE A 212 16.13 -14.44 3.59
C ILE A 212 16.32 -15.52 2.54
N ASP A 213 15.44 -16.54 2.55
CA ASP A 213 15.35 -17.53 1.46
C ASP A 213 14.62 -16.91 0.25
N TYR A 214 15.40 -16.43 -0.71
CA TYR A 214 14.86 -15.87 -1.95
C TYR A 214 14.10 -16.87 -2.83
N ALA A 215 14.36 -18.18 -2.68
CA ALA A 215 13.58 -19.20 -3.39
C ALA A 215 12.17 -19.31 -2.79
N HIS A 216 12.06 -19.27 -1.46
CA HIS A 216 10.76 -19.20 -0.80
C HIS A 216 10.06 -17.88 -1.10
N TYR A 217 10.79 -16.75 -1.04
CA TYR A 217 10.23 -15.44 -1.38
C TYR A 217 9.64 -15.42 -2.80
N ALA A 218 10.36 -15.96 -3.78
CA ALA A 218 9.89 -16.05 -5.16
C ALA A 218 8.61 -16.91 -5.30
N ARG A 219 8.52 -18.03 -4.56
CA ARG A 219 7.30 -18.86 -4.54
C ARG A 219 6.13 -18.12 -3.91
N ALA A 220 6.35 -17.44 -2.80
CA ALA A 220 5.32 -16.67 -2.09
C ALA A 220 4.75 -15.53 -2.93
N GLU A 221 5.58 -14.84 -3.72
CA GLU A 221 5.13 -13.85 -4.70
C GLU A 221 4.34 -14.51 -5.83
N ALA A 222 4.88 -15.57 -6.44
CA ALA A 222 4.27 -16.27 -7.57
C ALA A 222 2.93 -16.96 -7.23
N ALA A 223 2.67 -17.25 -5.95
CA ALA A 223 1.41 -17.84 -5.50
C ALA A 223 0.22 -16.84 -5.55
N GLN A 224 0.48 -15.58 -5.86
CA GLN A 224 -0.52 -14.54 -5.95
C GLN A 224 -0.83 -14.17 -7.40
N ALA A 225 -2.10 -13.87 -7.67
CA ALA A 225 -2.53 -13.20 -8.89
C ALA A 225 -2.69 -11.70 -8.63
N TRP A 226 -2.10 -10.89 -9.49
CA TRP A 226 -2.17 -9.45 -9.46
C TRP A 226 -2.95 -8.94 -10.64
N LEU A 227 -4.08 -8.28 -10.38
CA LEU A 227 -4.91 -7.69 -11.41
C LEU A 227 -5.00 -6.19 -11.21
N ASN A 228 -4.80 -5.47 -12.31
CA ASN A 228 -5.05 -4.05 -12.44
C ASN A 228 -6.03 -3.84 -13.57
N LEU A 229 -7.09 -3.09 -13.31
CA LEU A 229 -8.13 -2.79 -14.28
C LEU A 229 -8.44 -1.32 -14.22
N SER A 230 -8.45 -0.65 -15.37
CA SER A 230 -9.01 0.69 -15.53
C SER A 230 -10.01 0.74 -16.68
N PHE A 231 -11.06 1.51 -16.50
CA PHE A 231 -12.04 1.76 -17.55
C PHE A 231 -12.84 3.04 -17.28
N THR A 232 -13.40 3.61 -18.34
CA THR A 232 -14.43 4.65 -18.25
C THR A 232 -15.79 4.00 -18.41
N LEU A 233 -16.67 4.18 -17.41
CA LEU A 233 -18.07 3.76 -17.53
C LEU A 233 -18.92 4.93 -18.01
N GLU A 234 -19.60 4.77 -19.14
CA GLU A 234 -20.72 5.59 -19.57
C GLU A 234 -22.01 4.93 -19.12
N ALA A 235 -22.57 5.41 -18.03
CA ALA A 235 -23.79 4.87 -17.44
C ALA A 235 -25.01 5.22 -18.32
N ARG A 236 -25.93 4.28 -18.50
CA ARG A 236 -27.18 4.48 -19.28
C ARG A 236 -28.08 5.57 -18.67
N VAL A 237 -28.06 5.67 -17.36
CA VAL A 237 -28.75 6.68 -16.55
C VAL A 237 -27.72 7.24 -15.56
N PRO A 238 -27.72 8.55 -15.29
CA PRO A 238 -26.81 9.10 -14.28
C PRO A 238 -26.94 8.36 -12.95
N VAL A 239 -25.81 7.91 -12.38
CA VAL A 239 -25.71 7.18 -11.12
C VAL A 239 -24.67 7.82 -10.21
N SER A 240 -24.78 7.65 -8.90
CA SER A 240 -23.75 8.11 -7.98
C SER A 240 -22.56 7.13 -7.95
N PRO A 241 -21.35 7.57 -7.58
CA PRO A 241 -20.18 6.69 -7.40
C PRO A 241 -20.46 5.48 -6.50
N ALA A 242 -21.27 5.64 -5.46
CA ALA A 242 -21.66 4.55 -4.58
C ALA A 242 -22.45 3.44 -5.28
N LEU A 243 -23.31 3.81 -6.24
CA LEU A 243 -24.10 2.86 -7.03
C LEU A 243 -23.28 2.22 -8.18
N VAL A 244 -22.12 2.78 -8.50
CA VAL A 244 -21.15 2.11 -9.40
C VAL A 244 -20.31 1.12 -8.60
N ILE A 245 -19.68 1.55 -7.53
CA ILE A 245 -18.72 0.73 -6.76
C ILE A 245 -19.41 -0.41 -6.01
N GLY A 246 -20.53 -0.16 -5.33
CA GLY A 246 -21.19 -1.16 -4.49
C GLY A 246 -21.54 -2.44 -5.25
N PRO A 247 -22.42 -2.38 -6.26
CA PRO A 247 -22.80 -3.57 -7.05
C PRO A 247 -21.60 -4.24 -7.76
N PHE A 248 -20.62 -3.45 -8.19
CA PHE A 248 -19.43 -3.97 -8.84
C PHE A 248 -18.55 -4.76 -7.86
N LEU A 249 -18.32 -4.26 -6.65
CA LEU A 249 -17.60 -4.96 -5.59
C LEU A 249 -18.32 -6.24 -5.15
N ASP A 250 -19.62 -6.15 -4.91
CA ASP A 250 -20.43 -7.29 -4.50
C ASP A 250 -20.41 -8.40 -5.56
N GLY A 251 -20.50 -8.01 -6.84
CA GLY A 251 -20.41 -8.94 -7.95
C GLY A 251 -19.04 -9.61 -8.04
N LEU A 252 -17.95 -8.83 -7.90
CA LEU A 252 -16.58 -9.37 -7.89
C LEU A 252 -16.35 -10.32 -6.73
N ASP A 253 -16.72 -9.93 -5.50
CA ASP A 253 -16.56 -10.77 -4.32
C ASP A 253 -17.34 -12.09 -4.44
N ALA A 254 -18.59 -12.02 -4.86
CA ALA A 254 -19.42 -13.20 -5.06
C ALA A 254 -18.86 -14.15 -6.13
N ALA A 255 -18.41 -13.60 -7.26
CA ALA A 255 -17.88 -14.40 -8.36
C ALA A 255 -16.51 -15.02 -8.03
N LEU A 256 -15.59 -14.26 -7.40
CA LEU A 256 -14.30 -14.76 -6.92
C LEU A 256 -14.50 -15.84 -5.87
N THR A 257 -15.42 -15.64 -4.92
CA THR A 257 -15.76 -16.64 -3.91
C THR A 257 -16.30 -17.92 -4.53
N ALA A 258 -17.20 -17.80 -5.51
CA ALA A 258 -17.77 -18.97 -6.22
C ALA A 258 -16.71 -19.75 -7.01
N ALA A 259 -15.69 -19.05 -7.53
CA ALA A 259 -14.55 -19.66 -8.22
C ALA A 259 -13.48 -20.23 -7.28
N GLY A 260 -13.65 -20.12 -5.93
CA GLY A 260 -12.68 -20.57 -4.96
C GLY A 260 -11.41 -19.70 -4.89
N ILE A 261 -11.47 -18.46 -5.39
CA ILE A 261 -10.38 -17.50 -5.41
C ILE A 261 -10.44 -16.66 -4.13
N SER A 262 -9.35 -16.65 -3.36
CA SER A 262 -9.29 -15.88 -2.12
C SER A 262 -8.78 -14.46 -2.38
N ILE A 263 -9.55 -13.46 -1.99
CA ILE A 263 -9.14 -12.05 -2.00
C ILE A 263 -8.11 -11.84 -0.89
N VAL A 264 -6.92 -11.40 -1.25
CA VAL A 264 -5.89 -10.95 -0.31
C VAL A 264 -6.04 -9.44 -0.07
N HIS A 265 -6.26 -8.67 -1.13
CA HIS A 265 -6.56 -7.25 -1.06
C HIS A 265 -7.21 -6.78 -2.35
N MET A 266 -8.33 -6.10 -2.25
CA MET A 266 -9.02 -5.47 -3.38
C MET A 266 -9.28 -4.00 -3.06
N LYS A 267 -8.95 -3.13 -3.99
CA LYS A 267 -9.23 -1.69 -3.95
C LYS A 267 -9.97 -1.32 -5.23
N VAL A 268 -11.02 -0.54 -5.09
CA VAL A 268 -11.73 0.10 -6.21
C VAL A 268 -11.80 1.59 -5.96
N PHE A 269 -11.53 2.37 -6.98
CA PHE A 269 -11.64 3.82 -6.98
C PHE A 269 -12.52 4.24 -8.13
N ASP A 270 -13.50 5.08 -7.87
CA ASP A 270 -14.33 5.73 -8.87
C ASP A 270 -14.20 7.24 -8.76
N ARG A 271 -13.98 7.89 -9.87
CA ARG A 271 -13.99 9.33 -10.01
C ARG A 271 -15.04 9.76 -11.03
N SER A 272 -15.91 10.65 -10.61
CA SER A 272 -16.89 11.32 -11.47
C SER A 272 -16.72 12.84 -11.39
N PRO A 273 -17.39 13.62 -12.26
CA PRO A 273 -17.41 15.09 -12.16
C PRO A 273 -17.96 15.63 -10.83
N THR A 274 -18.71 14.82 -10.07
CA THR A 274 -19.39 15.20 -8.85
C THR A 274 -18.67 14.78 -7.58
N GLY A 275 -17.64 13.94 -7.68
CA GLY A 275 -16.89 13.47 -6.54
C GLY A 275 -16.15 12.16 -6.82
N TRP A 276 -15.56 11.60 -5.78
CA TRP A 276 -14.83 10.34 -5.86
C TRP A 276 -15.21 9.42 -4.69
N LEU A 277 -15.05 8.14 -4.90
CA LEU A 277 -15.22 7.11 -3.90
C LEU A 277 -14.12 6.06 -4.03
N LYS A 278 -13.61 5.61 -2.88
CA LYS A 278 -12.69 4.48 -2.77
C LYS A 278 -13.31 3.43 -1.87
N ALA A 279 -13.25 2.19 -2.27
CA ALA A 279 -13.61 1.06 -1.43
C ALA A 279 -12.47 0.05 -1.39
N ALA A 280 -12.26 -0.60 -0.24
CA ALA A 280 -11.21 -1.60 -0.06
C ALA A 280 -11.66 -2.74 0.85
N MET A 281 -11.25 -3.96 0.50
CA MET A 281 -11.48 -5.15 1.32
C MET A 281 -10.26 -6.07 1.28
N CYS A 282 -10.08 -6.89 2.33
CA CYS A 282 -8.90 -7.74 2.52
C CYS A 282 -9.23 -9.24 2.58
N ALA A 283 -10.49 -9.61 2.47
CA ALA A 283 -10.94 -11.01 2.44
C ALA A 283 -12.28 -11.10 1.70
N ASN A 284 -12.61 -12.28 1.22
CA ASN A 284 -13.93 -12.56 0.67
C ASN A 284 -15.00 -12.36 1.75
N ARG A 285 -16.18 -11.86 1.34
CA ARG A 285 -17.34 -11.61 2.22
C ARG A 285 -17.05 -10.64 3.37
N GLN A 286 -16.00 -9.85 3.26
CA GLN A 286 -15.70 -8.78 4.20
C GLN A 286 -16.45 -7.52 3.79
N GLU A 287 -17.04 -6.82 4.76
CA GLU A 287 -17.61 -5.50 4.52
C GLU A 287 -16.49 -4.53 4.03
N PRO A 288 -16.66 -3.88 2.86
CA PRO A 288 -15.66 -2.99 2.33
C PRO A 288 -15.53 -1.72 3.18
N ARG A 289 -14.33 -1.21 3.29
CA ARG A 289 -14.08 0.11 3.85
C ARG A 289 -14.21 1.14 2.76
N VAL A 290 -15.06 2.13 3.00
CA VAL A 290 -15.38 3.17 2.03
C VAL A 290 -14.89 4.53 2.51
N GLU A 291 -14.26 5.28 1.61
CA GLU A 291 -13.76 6.64 1.82
C GLU A 291 -14.19 7.51 0.64
N GLY A 292 -14.49 8.79 0.87
CA GLY A 292 -14.84 9.75 -0.17
C GLY A 292 -16.26 10.30 -0.05
N ASN A 293 -16.85 10.66 -1.19
CA ASN A 293 -18.13 11.34 -1.29
C ASN A 293 -19.27 10.34 -1.48
N LEU A 294 -19.76 9.75 -0.39
CA LEU A 294 -20.89 8.81 -0.43
C LEU A 294 -22.19 9.45 -0.97
N ASP A 295 -22.35 10.74 -0.76
CA ASP A 295 -23.50 11.57 -1.16
C ASP A 295 -23.24 12.34 -2.46
N ALA A 296 -22.22 11.97 -3.24
CA ALA A 296 -21.96 12.58 -4.54
C ALA A 296 -23.18 12.47 -5.47
N SER A 297 -23.48 13.56 -6.16
CA SER A 297 -24.59 13.59 -7.12
C SER A 297 -24.38 12.58 -8.25
N PRO A 298 -25.48 12.06 -8.85
CA PRO A 298 -25.37 11.18 -10.00
C PRO A 298 -24.62 11.83 -11.17
N ALA A 299 -23.82 11.04 -11.88
CA ALA A 299 -23.09 11.39 -13.07
C ALA A 299 -23.25 10.31 -14.15
N SER A 300 -23.06 10.68 -15.42
CA SER A 300 -23.15 9.72 -16.53
C SER A 300 -21.79 9.11 -16.87
N ARG A 301 -20.68 9.74 -16.39
CA ARG A 301 -19.32 9.28 -16.69
C ARG A 301 -18.54 9.04 -15.39
N HIS A 302 -17.92 7.87 -15.33
CA HIS A 302 -17.12 7.41 -14.20
C HIS A 302 -15.79 6.87 -14.68
N GLU A 303 -14.70 7.27 -14.04
CA GLU A 303 -13.37 6.69 -14.23
C GLU A 303 -13.12 5.68 -13.11
N VAL A 304 -13.15 4.39 -13.46
CA VAL A 304 -13.02 3.30 -12.49
C VAL A 304 -11.65 2.67 -12.58
N LEU A 305 -11.02 2.49 -11.42
CA LEU A 305 -9.73 1.82 -11.28
C LEU A 305 -9.84 0.73 -10.21
N VAL A 306 -9.29 -0.45 -10.51
CA VAL A 306 -9.29 -1.62 -9.62
C VAL A 306 -7.88 -2.16 -9.49
N ASN A 307 -7.44 -2.35 -8.25
CA ASN A 307 -6.26 -3.15 -7.94
C ASN A 307 -6.70 -4.35 -7.09
N LEU A 308 -6.56 -5.56 -7.61
CA LEU A 308 -6.89 -6.82 -6.93
C LEU A 308 -5.63 -7.65 -6.75
N ARG A 309 -5.44 -8.14 -5.53
CA ARG A 309 -4.45 -9.14 -5.18
C ARG A 309 -5.20 -10.33 -4.61
N ALA A 310 -5.07 -11.47 -5.27
CA ALA A 310 -5.82 -12.67 -4.94
C ALA A 310 -4.88 -13.88 -4.89
N LYS A 311 -5.25 -14.90 -4.13
CA LYS A 311 -4.62 -16.21 -4.18
C LYS A 311 -5.37 -17.04 -5.23
N GLY A 312 -4.70 -17.37 -6.33
CA GLY A 312 -5.31 -18.09 -7.44
C GLY A 312 -4.52 -17.95 -8.73
N ASP A 313 -4.98 -18.62 -9.75
CA ASP A 313 -4.42 -18.55 -11.09
C ASP A 313 -4.81 -17.22 -11.79
N PRO A 314 -3.86 -16.47 -12.37
CA PRO A 314 -4.16 -15.20 -13.03
C PRO A 314 -5.18 -15.28 -14.15
N ASP A 315 -5.19 -16.36 -14.93
CA ASP A 315 -6.14 -16.50 -16.04
C ASP A 315 -7.56 -16.72 -15.51
N GLN A 316 -7.72 -17.48 -14.42
CA GLN A 316 -9.02 -17.64 -13.77
C GLN A 316 -9.51 -16.31 -13.16
N VAL A 317 -8.63 -15.56 -12.50
CA VAL A 317 -8.97 -14.24 -11.95
C VAL A 317 -9.39 -13.29 -13.08
N ARG A 318 -8.66 -13.27 -14.19
CA ARG A 318 -8.98 -12.48 -15.38
C ARG A 318 -10.38 -12.82 -15.91
N GLN A 319 -10.67 -14.11 -16.11
CA GLN A 319 -11.97 -14.56 -16.64
C GLN A 319 -13.14 -14.13 -15.77
N VAL A 320 -13.01 -14.25 -14.44
CA VAL A 320 -14.03 -13.80 -13.49
C VAL A 320 -14.28 -12.31 -13.64
N VAL A 321 -13.23 -11.50 -13.68
CA VAL A 321 -13.36 -10.04 -13.78
C VAL A 321 -13.95 -9.62 -15.12
N GLU A 322 -13.55 -10.25 -16.24
CA GLU A 322 -14.13 -10.01 -17.57
C GLU A 322 -15.63 -10.31 -17.61
N GLN A 323 -16.09 -11.37 -16.94
CA GLN A 323 -17.52 -11.68 -16.83
C GLN A 323 -18.30 -10.62 -16.05
N ILE A 324 -17.72 -10.08 -14.99
CA ILE A 324 -18.37 -9.01 -14.21
C ILE A 324 -18.43 -7.70 -15.01
N LEU A 325 -17.38 -7.38 -15.78
CA LEU A 325 -17.41 -6.22 -16.68
C LEU A 325 -18.56 -6.26 -17.69
N LEU A 326 -18.91 -7.43 -18.18
CA LEU A 326 -20.05 -7.61 -19.10
C LEU A 326 -21.43 -7.38 -18.45
N GLN A 327 -21.51 -7.36 -17.11
CA GLN A 327 -22.74 -7.16 -16.36
C GLN A 327 -22.97 -5.70 -15.94
N LEU A 328 -22.03 -4.79 -16.26
CA LEU A 328 -22.16 -3.37 -15.93
C LEU A 328 -23.38 -2.73 -16.61
N GLU A 329 -24.10 -1.91 -15.87
CA GLU A 329 -25.22 -1.11 -16.37
C GLU A 329 -24.73 0.14 -17.12
N GLY A 330 -24.15 -0.06 -18.32
CA GLY A 330 -23.57 0.98 -19.13
C GLY A 330 -22.64 0.44 -20.19
N THR A 331 -21.77 1.30 -20.70
CA THR A 331 -20.73 0.93 -21.65
C THR A 331 -19.36 1.18 -21.02
N ALA A 332 -18.58 0.13 -20.85
CA ALA A 332 -17.19 0.27 -20.43
C ALA A 332 -16.34 0.63 -21.67
N LEU A 333 -15.68 1.78 -21.61
CA LEU A 333 -14.79 2.30 -22.63
C LEU A 333 -13.35 2.28 -22.16
N GLU A 334 -12.40 2.25 -23.08
CA GLU A 334 -10.95 2.35 -22.77
C GLU A 334 -10.49 1.31 -21.74
N VAL A 335 -11.06 0.11 -21.80
CA VAL A 335 -10.76 -0.95 -20.83
C VAL A 335 -9.32 -1.39 -20.96
N ARG A 336 -8.58 -1.31 -19.87
CA ARG A 336 -7.22 -1.84 -19.72
C ARG A 336 -7.22 -2.82 -18.58
N LEU A 337 -6.92 -4.08 -18.87
CA LEU A 337 -6.90 -5.16 -17.89
C LEU A 337 -5.58 -5.91 -17.99
N GLU A 338 -4.81 -5.89 -16.92
CA GLU A 338 -3.60 -6.67 -16.73
C GLU A 338 -3.81 -7.66 -15.59
N CYS A 339 -3.48 -8.92 -15.80
CA CYS A 339 -3.50 -9.93 -14.74
C CYS A 339 -2.29 -10.84 -14.91
N PHE A 340 -1.48 -10.98 -13.85
CA PHE A 340 -0.23 -11.73 -13.90
C PHE A 340 0.17 -12.26 -12.52
N SER A 341 1.06 -13.24 -12.47
CA SER A 341 1.80 -13.58 -11.25
C SER A 341 3.05 -12.70 -11.14
N PRO A 342 3.37 -12.16 -9.95
CA PRO A 342 4.59 -11.42 -9.73
C PRO A 342 5.84 -12.20 -10.13
N ALA A 343 6.80 -11.50 -10.72
CA ALA A 343 8.11 -12.09 -11.03
C ALA A 343 8.91 -12.34 -9.74
N ALA A 344 9.82 -13.31 -9.80
CA ALA A 344 10.73 -13.56 -8.70
C ALA A 344 11.52 -12.30 -8.32
N PRO A 345 11.60 -11.94 -7.03
CA PRO A 345 12.34 -10.77 -6.57
C PRO A 345 13.81 -10.85 -6.95
N LYS A 346 14.31 -9.78 -7.59
CA LYS A 346 15.72 -9.64 -8.00
C LYS A 346 16.18 -8.24 -7.62
N PRO A 347 16.61 -8.03 -6.36
CA PRO A 347 17.05 -6.73 -5.91
C PRO A 347 18.21 -6.19 -6.76
N GLU A 348 18.11 -4.93 -7.21
CA GLU A 348 19.21 -4.25 -7.89
C GLU A 348 20.40 -4.03 -6.95
N ARG A 349 20.10 -3.88 -5.66
CA ARG A 349 21.10 -3.64 -4.60
C ARG A 349 20.73 -4.40 -3.34
N ARG A 350 21.75 -4.80 -2.60
CA ARG A 350 21.58 -5.42 -1.29
C ARG A 350 22.84 -5.23 -0.45
N VAL A 351 22.73 -4.58 0.67
CA VAL A 351 23.84 -4.51 1.64
C VAL A 351 23.94 -5.85 2.38
N PRO A 352 25.18 -6.36 2.57
CA PRO A 352 25.37 -7.58 3.33
C PRO A 352 24.99 -7.37 4.79
N ARG A 353 24.56 -8.46 5.45
CA ARG A 353 24.35 -8.46 6.90
C ARG A 353 25.64 -8.01 7.58
N ALA A 354 25.57 -6.96 8.40
CA ALA A 354 26.69 -6.59 9.26
C ALA A 354 27.08 -7.81 10.09
N ARG A 355 28.32 -8.28 9.96
CA ARG A 355 28.85 -9.32 10.84
C ARG A 355 29.00 -8.66 12.21
N LEU A 356 28.12 -9.00 13.14
CA LEU A 356 28.26 -8.67 14.56
C LEU A 356 29.47 -9.40 15.14
#